data_a15cb26237cbaefd5df0cfd8991c57aa
#
_entry.id   a15cb26237cbaefd5df0cfd8991c57aa
#
_cell.length_a   1.000
_cell.length_b   1.000
_cell.length_c   1.000
_cell.angle_alpha   90.00
_cell.angle_beta   90.00
_cell.angle_gamma   90.00
#
_symmetry.space_group_name_H-M   'P 1'
#
loop_
_entity.id
_entity.type
_entity.pdbx_description
1 polymer ?
#
loop_
_entity_poly.entity_id
_entity_poly.type
_entity_poly.pdbx_seq_one_letter_code
_entity_poly.pdbx_strand_id
1 'polypeptide(L)'
;MNDMNMMTTAVEVPANVEALQLSRKKAEKIALENNKLHKRLCRLVGQAIGDFNMIEDGDKVMVCLSGGKDSYALLDILMTLRDRAPIHFDIVVVNLDQKQPNFPPEILPAYLTELGVAFHIENQDTYSIVKRLIPEGKTTCSLCSRLRRGILYRVADELGANKIALGHHRDDILETFFLNMFFGGKLKGMPAKLQSDDGKHIVIRPMAYVKEEDTLRYAEVKGFPIIPCDLCGSQENLQRKQIKGLMREWDKKFPGRVESIFSALSNVAPSHLMDPKLFGFKDLKADGVANPMGDIAFDEEPCSTPTTFGTIPLQQA
;
A
#
# COMPACT_ATOMS: atom_id res chain seq x y z
N MET A 1 -73.73 5.04 -32.91
CA MET A 1 -72.74 4.26 -32.07
C MET A 1 -71.48 4.25 -32.87
N ASN A 2 -70.57 5.21 -32.60
CA ASN A 2 -69.27 5.35 -33.25
C ASN A 2 -68.19 4.80 -32.26
N ASP A 3 -67.63 3.64 -32.54
CA ASP A 3 -66.43 3.14 -31.87
C ASP A 3 -65.23 3.86 -32.45
N MET A 4 -64.66 4.79 -31.66
CA MET A 4 -63.41 5.44 -31.96
C MET A 4 -62.29 4.58 -31.37
N ASN A 5 -61.66 3.75 -32.23
CA ASN A 5 -60.51 2.94 -31.95
C ASN A 5 -59.27 3.86 -31.90
N MET A 6 -58.79 4.20 -30.67
CA MET A 6 -57.54 4.93 -30.50
C MET A 6 -56.38 3.94 -30.72
N MET A 7 -55.79 3.96 -31.90
CA MET A 7 -54.48 3.36 -32.16
C MET A 7 -53.41 4.21 -31.50
N THR A 8 -52.87 3.68 -30.38
CA THR A 8 -51.62 4.17 -29.76
C THR A 8 -50.46 3.73 -30.65
N THR A 9 -49.95 4.65 -31.47
CA THR A 9 -48.71 4.44 -32.23
C THR A 9 -47.56 4.47 -31.26
N ALA A 10 -46.95 3.31 -31.00
CA ALA A 10 -45.66 3.21 -30.30
C ALA A 10 -44.59 3.91 -31.17
N VAL A 11 -44.00 4.98 -30.67
CA VAL A 11 -42.90 5.67 -31.34
C VAL A 11 -41.70 4.77 -31.24
N GLU A 12 -41.28 4.14 -32.32
CA GLU A 12 -40.01 3.39 -32.41
C GLU A 12 -38.84 4.37 -32.21
N VAL A 13 -38.13 4.23 -31.12
CA VAL A 13 -36.89 4.99 -30.87
C VAL A 13 -35.81 4.46 -31.82
N PRO A 14 -35.16 5.32 -32.63
CA PRO A 14 -34.15 4.87 -33.58
C PRO A 14 -33.02 4.10 -32.86
N ALA A 15 -32.58 2.96 -33.36
CA ALA A 15 -31.55 2.09 -32.79
C ALA A 15 -30.25 2.85 -32.42
N ASN A 16 -29.95 3.96 -33.07
CA ASN A 16 -28.82 4.84 -32.77
C ASN A 16 -28.99 5.60 -31.44
N VAL A 17 -30.23 5.95 -31.06
CA VAL A 17 -30.53 6.66 -29.81
C VAL A 17 -30.42 5.69 -28.61
N GLU A 18 -30.85 4.45 -28.76
CA GLU A 18 -30.71 3.42 -27.72
C GLU A 18 -29.23 3.06 -27.47
N ALA A 19 -28.44 2.92 -28.54
CA ALA A 19 -27.00 2.68 -28.43
C ALA A 19 -26.27 3.83 -27.72
N LEU A 20 -26.65 5.09 -28.03
CA LEU A 20 -26.10 6.27 -27.35
C LEU A 20 -26.51 6.33 -25.86
N GLN A 21 -27.77 6.02 -25.56
CA GLN A 21 -28.24 5.98 -24.16
C GLN A 21 -27.56 4.89 -23.36
N LEU A 22 -27.33 3.70 -23.92
CA LEU A 22 -26.61 2.60 -23.30
C LEU A 22 -25.14 2.97 -23.04
N SER A 23 -24.50 3.62 -24.01
CA SER A 23 -23.13 4.13 -23.88
C SER A 23 -23.01 5.17 -22.76
N ARG A 24 -23.94 6.12 -22.66
CA ARG A 24 -24.00 7.12 -21.59
C ARG A 24 -24.17 6.47 -20.22
N LYS A 25 -25.13 5.56 -20.05
CA LYS A 25 -25.35 4.83 -18.79
C LYS A 25 -24.12 4.05 -18.38
N LYS A 26 -23.41 3.42 -19.33
CA LYS A 26 -22.16 2.70 -19.07
C LYS A 26 -21.04 3.65 -18.60
N ALA A 27 -20.89 4.80 -19.24
CA ALA A 27 -19.92 5.83 -18.85
C ALA A 27 -20.22 6.40 -17.45
N GLU A 28 -21.49 6.70 -17.16
CA GLU A 28 -21.92 7.17 -15.83
C GLU A 28 -21.65 6.13 -14.74
N LYS A 29 -21.91 4.85 -15.01
CA LYS A 29 -21.61 3.75 -14.07
C LYS A 29 -20.11 3.65 -13.79
N ILE A 30 -19.27 3.73 -14.84
CA ILE A 30 -17.80 3.72 -14.69
C ILE A 30 -17.34 4.92 -13.87
N ALA A 31 -17.83 6.12 -14.15
CA ALA A 31 -17.49 7.33 -13.41
C ALA A 31 -17.88 7.22 -11.92
N LEU A 32 -19.05 6.65 -11.62
CA LEU A 32 -19.50 6.41 -10.27
C LEU A 32 -18.59 5.42 -9.53
N GLU A 33 -18.20 4.32 -10.19
CA GLU A 33 -17.29 3.33 -9.60
C GLU A 33 -15.90 3.91 -9.35
N ASN A 34 -15.39 4.73 -10.27
CA ASN A 34 -14.10 5.41 -10.10
C ASN A 34 -14.14 6.40 -8.94
N ASN A 35 -15.23 7.13 -8.77
CA ASN A 35 -15.41 8.02 -7.62
C ASN A 35 -15.50 7.25 -6.29
N LYS A 36 -16.19 6.09 -6.27
CA LYS A 36 -16.22 5.20 -5.10
C LYS A 36 -14.81 4.69 -4.76
N LEU A 37 -14.02 4.29 -5.75
CA LEU A 37 -12.64 3.85 -5.57
C LEU A 37 -11.79 4.97 -4.94
N HIS A 38 -11.81 6.17 -5.51
CA HIS A 38 -11.08 7.32 -4.97
C HIS A 38 -11.46 7.62 -3.51
N LYS A 39 -12.77 7.67 -3.20
CA LYS A 39 -13.25 7.88 -1.82
C LYS A 39 -12.78 6.77 -0.87
N ARG A 40 -12.78 5.51 -1.31
CA ARG A 40 -12.28 4.38 -0.53
C ARG A 40 -10.80 4.52 -0.23
N LEU A 41 -9.98 4.86 -1.23
CA LEU A 41 -8.55 5.08 -1.07
C LEU A 41 -8.26 6.23 -0.10
N CYS A 42 -8.91 7.38 -0.27
CA CYS A 42 -8.78 8.51 0.65
C CYS A 42 -9.16 8.12 2.09
N ARG A 43 -10.23 7.33 2.27
CA ARG A 43 -10.64 6.85 3.60
C ARG A 43 -9.59 5.93 4.23
N LEU A 44 -9.05 4.96 3.47
CA LEU A 44 -8.05 4.01 3.98
C LEU A 44 -6.72 4.70 4.31
N VAL A 45 -6.29 5.64 3.46
CA VAL A 45 -5.08 6.44 3.71
C VAL A 45 -5.28 7.36 4.90
N GLY A 46 -6.42 8.07 4.98
CA GLY A 46 -6.75 8.91 6.13
C GLY A 46 -6.84 8.12 7.44
N GLN A 47 -7.42 6.92 7.40
CA GLN A 47 -7.46 6.02 8.55
C GLN A 47 -6.05 5.62 9.01
N ALA A 48 -5.15 5.20 8.08
CA ALA A 48 -3.78 4.85 8.43
C ALA A 48 -3.01 6.06 9.01
N ILE A 49 -3.21 7.25 8.45
CA ILE A 49 -2.61 8.48 8.98
C ILE A 49 -3.07 8.73 10.42
N GLY A 50 -4.37 8.57 10.71
CA GLY A 50 -4.94 8.74 12.05
C GLY A 50 -4.47 7.66 13.03
N ASP A 51 -4.61 6.38 12.67
CA ASP A 51 -4.28 5.24 13.54
C ASP A 51 -2.81 5.23 13.99
N PHE A 52 -1.89 5.70 13.12
CA PHE A 52 -0.46 5.76 13.42
C PHE A 52 0.04 7.18 13.69
N ASN A 53 -0.82 8.18 13.77
CA ASN A 53 -0.44 9.59 13.92
C ASN A 53 0.72 9.98 12.97
N MET A 54 0.53 9.75 11.66
CA MET A 54 1.62 9.87 10.68
C MET A 54 1.93 11.32 10.32
N ILE A 55 0.90 12.18 10.29
CA ILE A 55 0.99 13.59 9.87
C ILE A 55 0.32 14.45 10.94
N GLU A 56 0.99 15.51 11.36
CA GLU A 56 0.57 16.46 12.37
C GLU A 56 0.50 17.88 11.79
N ASP A 57 -0.12 18.79 12.53
CA ASP A 57 -0.23 20.19 12.12
C ASP A 57 1.17 20.82 12.00
N GLY A 58 1.41 21.54 10.90
CA GLY A 58 2.70 22.16 10.59
C GLY A 58 3.75 21.23 9.97
N ASP A 59 3.44 19.95 9.72
CA ASP A 59 4.39 19.03 9.08
C ASP A 59 4.70 19.44 7.63
N LYS A 60 5.93 19.19 7.22
CA LYS A 60 6.35 19.19 5.82
C LYS A 60 6.65 17.77 5.35
N VAL A 61 5.80 17.25 4.51
CA VAL A 61 5.81 15.86 4.03
C VAL A 61 6.55 15.78 2.69
N MET A 62 7.68 15.10 2.66
CA MET A 62 8.39 14.76 1.44
C MET A 62 7.81 13.47 0.85
N VAL A 63 7.13 13.56 -0.28
CA VAL A 63 6.59 12.42 -1.02
C VAL A 63 7.64 11.90 -1.99
N CYS A 64 8.10 10.66 -1.78
CA CYS A 64 9.07 10.02 -2.67
C CYS A 64 8.37 9.45 -3.91
N LEU A 65 8.48 10.14 -5.04
CA LEU A 65 7.88 9.75 -6.32
C LEU A 65 8.88 8.95 -7.15
N SER A 66 8.69 7.63 -7.22
CA SER A 66 9.58 6.73 -7.97
C SER A 66 9.25 6.60 -9.46
N GLY A 67 8.13 7.16 -9.92
CA GLY A 67 7.57 6.91 -11.25
C GLY A 67 6.69 5.67 -11.34
N GLY A 68 6.59 4.87 -10.29
CA GLY A 68 5.69 3.72 -10.23
C GLY A 68 4.25 4.09 -9.80
N LYS A 69 3.28 3.25 -10.18
CA LYS A 69 1.85 3.44 -9.93
C LYS A 69 1.49 3.84 -8.49
N ASP A 70 2.16 3.20 -7.52
CA ASP A 70 1.84 3.39 -6.10
C ASP A 70 2.32 4.76 -5.59
N SER A 71 3.46 5.25 -6.07
CA SER A 71 3.96 6.56 -5.71
C SER A 71 3.12 7.71 -6.31
N TYR A 72 2.59 7.54 -7.51
CA TYR A 72 1.61 8.48 -8.09
C TYR A 72 0.28 8.47 -7.32
N ALA A 73 -0.23 7.28 -7.01
CA ALA A 73 -1.46 7.14 -6.23
C ALA A 73 -1.31 7.79 -4.84
N LEU A 74 -0.17 7.58 -4.17
CA LEU A 74 0.13 8.21 -2.89
C LEU A 74 0.08 9.73 -2.99
N LEU A 75 0.76 10.31 -4.00
CA LEU A 75 0.79 11.76 -4.20
C LEU A 75 -0.60 12.34 -4.41
N ASP A 76 -1.37 11.80 -5.35
CA ASP A 76 -2.72 12.27 -5.70
C ASP A 76 -3.69 12.20 -4.49
N ILE A 77 -3.61 11.12 -3.72
CA ILE A 77 -4.43 10.95 -2.52
C ILE A 77 -4.00 11.92 -1.41
N LEU A 78 -2.70 12.09 -1.16
CA LEU A 78 -2.21 13.01 -0.13
C LEU A 78 -2.55 14.47 -0.46
N MET A 79 -2.48 14.87 -1.73
CA MET A 79 -2.94 16.21 -2.15
C MET A 79 -4.44 16.38 -1.87
N THR A 80 -5.26 15.38 -2.22
CA THR A 80 -6.70 15.40 -1.92
C THR A 80 -6.98 15.49 -0.42
N LEU A 81 -6.21 14.78 0.40
CA LEU A 81 -6.37 14.78 1.87
C LEU A 81 -5.89 16.10 2.47
N ARG A 82 -4.77 16.66 2.01
CA ARG A 82 -4.27 17.97 2.45
C ARG A 82 -5.34 19.07 2.32
N ASP A 83 -6.03 19.09 1.19
CA ASP A 83 -7.05 20.09 0.91
C ASP A 83 -8.32 19.94 1.78
N ARG A 84 -8.48 18.79 2.46
CA ARG A 84 -9.68 18.46 3.29
C ARG A 84 -9.37 18.21 4.75
N ALA A 85 -8.10 18.15 5.11
CA ALA A 85 -7.68 17.86 6.48
C ALA A 85 -8.05 19.01 7.44
N PRO A 86 -8.33 18.71 8.71
CA PRO A 86 -8.51 19.72 9.74
C PRO A 86 -7.19 20.32 10.22
N ILE A 87 -6.06 19.88 9.69
CA ILE A 87 -4.69 20.30 10.01
C ILE A 87 -4.01 20.83 8.74
N HIS A 88 -3.01 21.68 8.91
CA HIS A 88 -2.21 22.21 7.82
C HIS A 88 -0.89 21.45 7.72
N PHE A 89 -0.57 20.95 6.53
CA PHE A 89 0.74 20.38 6.23
C PHE A 89 1.14 20.67 4.79
N ASP A 90 2.42 20.79 4.57
CA ASP A 90 3.00 21.04 3.26
C ASP A 90 3.43 19.73 2.58
N ILE A 91 3.35 19.71 1.26
CA ILE A 91 3.86 18.61 0.43
C ILE A 91 4.97 19.13 -0.46
N VAL A 92 6.10 18.42 -0.45
CA VAL A 92 7.17 18.54 -1.45
C VAL A 92 7.42 17.18 -2.07
N VAL A 93 7.48 17.11 -3.40
CA VAL A 93 7.71 15.85 -4.12
C VAL A 93 9.18 15.70 -4.43
N VAL A 94 9.75 14.53 -4.17
CA VAL A 94 11.14 14.23 -4.50
C VAL A 94 11.22 12.99 -5.38
N ASN A 95 11.88 13.11 -6.52
CA ASN A 95 12.33 11.98 -7.31
C ASN A 95 13.85 11.85 -7.23
N LEU A 96 14.33 10.63 -7.04
CA LEU A 96 15.76 10.31 -7.15
C LEU A 96 16.01 9.65 -8.51
N ASP A 97 16.58 10.40 -9.44
CA ASP A 97 17.12 9.88 -10.68
C ASP A 97 18.45 9.17 -10.40
N GLN A 98 18.44 7.85 -10.47
CA GLN A 98 19.58 6.99 -10.19
C GLN A 98 20.49 6.79 -11.41
N LYS A 99 20.23 7.50 -12.52
CA LYS A 99 20.89 7.33 -13.82
C LYS A 99 20.79 5.93 -14.39
N GLN A 100 19.60 5.37 -14.26
CA GLN A 100 19.28 4.08 -14.85
C GLN A 100 19.20 4.20 -16.37
N PRO A 101 19.68 3.19 -17.12
CA PRO A 101 19.47 3.15 -18.56
C PRO A 101 17.98 3.26 -18.90
N ASN A 102 17.68 4.07 -19.93
CA ASN A 102 16.32 4.29 -20.43
C ASN A 102 15.33 4.97 -19.45
N PHE A 103 15.82 5.59 -18.38
CA PHE A 103 14.94 6.42 -17.55
C PHE A 103 14.61 7.72 -18.30
N PRO A 104 13.32 8.03 -18.55
CA PRO A 104 12.90 9.26 -19.24
C PRO A 104 12.89 10.44 -18.26
N PRO A 105 13.89 11.34 -18.28
CA PRO A 105 14.04 12.37 -17.24
C PRO A 105 12.98 13.48 -17.36
N GLU A 106 12.32 13.60 -18.52
CA GLU A 106 11.36 14.67 -18.81
C GLU A 106 9.95 14.39 -18.27
N ILE A 107 9.56 13.14 -18.09
CA ILE A 107 8.18 12.75 -17.76
C ILE A 107 7.76 13.30 -16.38
N LEU A 108 8.57 13.09 -15.36
CA LEU A 108 8.22 13.50 -14.00
C LEU A 108 8.19 15.02 -13.84
N PRO A 109 9.17 15.80 -14.30
CA PRO A 109 9.09 17.26 -14.23
C PRO A 109 7.89 17.84 -14.97
N ALA A 110 7.56 17.32 -16.16
CA ALA A 110 6.40 17.77 -16.92
C ALA A 110 5.10 17.52 -16.14
N TYR A 111 4.89 16.30 -15.64
CA TYR A 111 3.74 15.93 -14.84
C TYR A 111 3.61 16.78 -13.56
N LEU A 112 4.70 16.97 -12.82
CA LEU A 112 4.67 17.72 -11.56
C LEU A 112 4.47 19.23 -11.77
N THR A 113 4.97 19.77 -12.88
CA THR A 113 4.71 21.15 -13.29
C THR A 113 3.25 21.37 -13.63
N GLU A 114 2.63 20.46 -14.41
CA GLU A 114 1.21 20.48 -14.72
C GLU A 114 0.34 20.38 -13.45
N LEU A 115 0.77 19.54 -12.50
CA LEU A 115 0.08 19.36 -11.23
C LEU A 115 0.21 20.58 -10.28
N GLY A 116 1.18 21.48 -10.52
CA GLY A 116 1.40 22.69 -9.72
C GLY A 116 1.89 22.42 -8.30
N VAL A 117 2.59 21.29 -8.07
CA VAL A 117 3.13 20.91 -6.76
C VAL A 117 4.64 21.23 -6.70
N ALA A 118 5.13 21.65 -5.52
CA ALA A 118 6.56 21.86 -5.30
C ALA A 118 7.32 20.53 -5.43
N PHE A 119 8.39 20.50 -6.23
CA PHE A 119 9.17 19.27 -6.42
C PHE A 119 10.67 19.53 -6.55
N HIS A 120 11.44 18.49 -6.29
CA HIS A 120 12.90 18.45 -6.46
C HIS A 120 13.27 17.12 -7.15
N ILE A 121 14.10 17.21 -8.19
CA ILE A 121 14.71 16.05 -8.86
C ILE A 121 16.16 15.93 -8.43
N GLU A 122 16.43 14.96 -7.59
CA GLU A 122 17.78 14.63 -7.15
C GLU A 122 18.46 13.72 -8.17
N ASN A 123 19.61 14.18 -8.71
CA ASN A 123 20.39 13.44 -9.69
C ASN A 123 21.62 12.82 -9.05
N GLN A 124 21.62 11.48 -8.87
CA GLN A 124 22.79 10.80 -8.31
C GLN A 124 22.94 9.40 -8.90
N ASP A 125 24.07 9.15 -9.55
CA ASP A 125 24.38 7.88 -10.20
C ASP A 125 24.65 6.76 -9.16
N THR A 126 23.57 6.25 -8.57
CA THR A 126 23.65 5.08 -7.70
C THR A 126 23.65 3.78 -8.48
N TYR A 127 23.17 3.80 -9.72
CA TYR A 127 23.15 2.62 -10.58
C TYR A 127 24.55 2.11 -10.88
N SER A 128 25.44 2.96 -11.36
CA SER A 128 26.84 2.58 -11.65
C SER A 128 27.57 2.12 -10.39
N ILE A 129 27.31 2.74 -9.24
CA ILE A 129 27.89 2.31 -7.95
C ILE A 129 27.48 0.88 -7.63
N VAL A 130 26.16 0.56 -7.71
CA VAL A 130 25.62 -0.76 -7.41
C VAL A 130 26.18 -1.79 -8.38
N LYS A 131 26.22 -1.50 -9.68
CA LYS A 131 26.76 -2.41 -10.71
C LYS A 131 28.24 -2.70 -10.52
N ARG A 132 29.02 -1.73 -10.07
CA ARG A 132 30.46 -1.90 -9.84
C ARG A 132 30.76 -2.73 -8.59
N LEU A 133 29.96 -2.57 -7.53
CA LEU A 133 30.23 -3.18 -6.22
C LEU A 133 29.62 -4.58 -6.04
N ILE A 134 28.60 -4.92 -6.81
CA ILE A 134 27.91 -6.20 -6.68
C ILE A 134 28.14 -7.06 -7.90
N PRO A 135 28.74 -8.25 -7.73
CA PRO A 135 28.97 -9.19 -8.83
C PRO A 135 27.65 -9.63 -9.48
N GLU A 136 27.73 -9.94 -10.78
CA GLU A 136 26.61 -10.52 -11.52
C GLU A 136 26.03 -11.76 -10.83
N GLY A 137 24.70 -11.88 -10.79
CA GLY A 137 23.98 -12.98 -10.15
C GLY A 137 23.76 -12.82 -8.64
N LYS A 138 24.27 -11.75 -7.99
CA LYS A 138 23.99 -11.47 -6.58
C LYS A 138 22.92 -10.38 -6.41
N THR A 139 22.25 -10.38 -5.25
CA THR A 139 21.18 -9.43 -4.95
C THR A 139 21.73 -8.02 -4.76
N THR A 140 21.23 -7.07 -5.54
CA THR A 140 21.62 -5.66 -5.49
C THR A 140 20.78 -4.85 -4.51
N CYS A 141 19.65 -5.38 -4.05
CA CYS A 141 18.60 -4.64 -3.34
C CYS A 141 19.06 -4.03 -2.02
N SER A 142 19.88 -4.73 -1.26
CA SER A 142 20.36 -4.25 0.05
C SER A 142 21.23 -2.99 -0.07
N LEU A 143 22.20 -2.99 -0.99
CA LEU A 143 23.06 -1.82 -1.22
C LEU A 143 22.27 -0.67 -1.87
N CYS A 144 21.48 -0.97 -2.89
CA CYS A 144 20.64 0.02 -3.56
C CYS A 144 19.68 0.71 -2.59
N SER A 145 18.98 -0.04 -1.73
CA SER A 145 18.04 0.55 -0.76
C SER A 145 18.76 1.40 0.29
N ARG A 146 19.98 1.03 0.69
CA ARG A 146 20.79 1.79 1.65
C ARG A 146 21.26 3.12 1.05
N LEU A 147 21.76 3.10 -0.19
CA LEU A 147 22.20 4.31 -0.90
C LEU A 147 21.02 5.27 -1.11
N ARG A 148 19.90 4.77 -1.62
CA ARG A 148 18.67 5.55 -1.81
C ARG A 148 18.20 6.20 -0.51
N ARG A 149 18.20 5.47 0.58
CA ARG A 149 17.76 5.94 1.89
C ARG A 149 18.64 7.10 2.38
N GLY A 150 19.97 6.96 2.33
CA GLY A 150 20.89 8.03 2.73
C GLY A 150 20.71 9.30 1.91
N ILE A 151 20.50 9.17 0.59
CA ILE A 151 20.24 10.32 -0.29
C ILE A 151 18.91 10.99 0.06
N LEU A 152 17.84 10.21 0.23
CA LEU A 152 16.53 10.75 0.57
C LEU A 152 16.52 11.46 1.92
N TYR A 153 17.27 10.97 2.92
CA TYR A 153 17.41 11.64 4.21
C TYR A 153 18.11 12.98 4.08
N ARG A 154 19.23 13.03 3.34
CA ARG A 154 19.94 14.29 3.04
C ARG A 154 19.02 15.30 2.33
N VAL A 155 18.31 14.87 1.29
CA VAL A 155 17.40 15.74 0.55
C VAL A 155 16.23 16.22 1.45
N ALA A 156 15.76 15.38 2.36
CA ALA A 156 14.73 15.78 3.33
C ALA A 156 15.25 16.89 4.26
N ASP A 157 16.49 16.76 4.77
CA ASP A 157 17.16 17.83 5.54
C ASP A 157 17.26 19.14 4.74
N GLU A 158 17.76 19.07 3.51
CA GLU A 158 17.94 20.24 2.63
C GLU A 158 16.64 20.97 2.31
N LEU A 159 15.54 20.20 2.18
CA LEU A 159 14.20 20.74 1.92
C LEU A 159 13.43 21.11 3.19
N GLY A 160 13.98 20.86 4.38
CA GLY A 160 13.30 21.08 5.66
C GLY A 160 12.06 20.21 5.87
N ALA A 161 12.05 19.01 5.29
CA ALA A 161 10.95 18.06 5.45
C ALA A 161 11.20 17.17 6.68
N ASN A 162 10.23 17.07 7.56
CA ASN A 162 10.30 16.25 8.77
C ASN A 162 9.63 14.87 8.63
N LYS A 163 8.80 14.70 7.60
CA LYS A 163 8.14 13.42 7.26
C LYS A 163 8.54 12.98 5.85
N ILE A 164 8.82 11.69 5.69
CA ILE A 164 9.17 11.06 4.40
C ILE A 164 8.11 10.03 4.08
N ALA A 165 7.27 10.30 3.09
CA ALA A 165 6.18 9.45 2.67
C ALA A 165 6.59 8.51 1.53
N LEU A 166 6.40 7.21 1.73
CA LEU A 166 6.72 6.15 0.78
C LEU A 166 5.46 5.44 0.30
N GLY A 167 5.38 5.13 -0.99
CA GLY A 167 4.24 4.50 -1.65
C GLY A 167 4.11 2.99 -1.42
N HIS A 168 4.51 2.49 -0.26
CA HIS A 168 4.31 1.08 0.08
C HIS A 168 2.87 0.85 0.55
N HIS A 169 2.27 -0.23 0.08
CA HIS A 169 0.90 -0.61 0.36
C HIS A 169 0.79 -1.88 1.24
N ARG A 170 -0.43 -2.29 1.59
CA ARG A 170 -0.72 -3.44 2.45
C ARG A 170 0.01 -4.72 1.99
N ASP A 171 -0.02 -5.00 0.70
CA ASP A 171 0.55 -6.23 0.16
C ASP A 171 2.08 -6.23 0.26
N ASP A 172 2.77 -5.08 0.14
CA ASP A 172 4.21 -4.95 0.41
C ASP A 172 4.56 -5.29 1.86
N ILE A 173 3.71 -4.86 2.80
CA ILE A 173 3.87 -5.15 4.24
C ILE A 173 3.78 -6.66 4.46
N LEU A 174 2.78 -7.32 3.88
CA LEU A 174 2.58 -8.76 3.97
C LEU A 174 3.70 -9.53 3.27
N GLU A 175 4.08 -9.16 2.05
CA GLU A 175 5.21 -9.77 1.35
C GLU A 175 6.48 -9.70 2.19
N THR A 176 6.75 -8.54 2.80
CA THR A 176 7.91 -8.36 3.67
C THR A 176 7.82 -9.21 4.93
N PHE A 177 6.64 -9.33 5.52
CA PHE A 177 6.40 -10.19 6.67
C PHE A 177 6.68 -11.66 6.34
N PHE A 178 6.13 -12.18 5.26
CA PHE A 178 6.36 -13.57 4.84
C PHE A 178 7.81 -13.84 4.44
N LEU A 179 8.47 -12.89 3.75
CA LEU A 179 9.91 -13.01 3.46
C LEU A 179 10.74 -13.13 4.74
N ASN A 180 10.47 -12.30 5.75
CA ASN A 180 11.17 -12.39 7.01
C ASN A 180 10.85 -13.68 7.77
N MET A 181 9.61 -14.12 7.75
CA MET A 181 9.16 -15.34 8.43
C MET A 181 9.77 -16.59 7.79
N PHE A 182 9.69 -16.73 6.46
CA PHE A 182 10.11 -17.95 5.76
C PHE A 182 11.62 -18.04 5.55
N PHE A 183 12.29 -16.92 5.32
CA PHE A 183 13.72 -16.91 4.98
C PHE A 183 14.59 -16.27 6.07
N GLY A 184 14.00 -15.46 6.93
CA GLY A 184 14.75 -14.76 8.00
C GLY A 184 14.49 -15.31 9.41
N GLY A 185 13.53 -16.22 9.60
CA GLY A 185 13.15 -16.76 10.91
C GLY A 185 12.69 -15.66 11.89
N LYS A 186 12.02 -14.60 11.38
CA LYS A 186 11.62 -13.45 12.18
C LYS A 186 10.18 -13.04 11.87
N LEU A 187 9.39 -12.82 12.91
CA LEU A 187 8.08 -12.19 12.79
C LEU A 187 8.26 -10.66 12.67
N LYS A 188 8.57 -10.19 11.47
CA LYS A 188 8.88 -8.79 11.20
C LYS A 188 8.27 -8.36 9.86
N GLY A 189 7.33 -7.45 9.91
CA GLY A 189 6.76 -6.78 8.75
C GLY A 189 7.49 -5.48 8.41
N MET A 190 6.87 -4.70 7.52
CA MET A 190 7.28 -3.34 7.22
C MET A 190 6.44 -2.40 8.09
N PRO A 191 7.05 -1.57 8.97
CA PRO A 191 6.28 -0.70 9.85
C PRO A 191 5.58 0.42 9.08
N ALA A 192 4.37 0.77 9.50
CA ALA A 192 3.62 1.86 8.91
C ALA A 192 4.25 3.23 9.17
N LYS A 193 4.89 3.39 10.35
CA LYS A 193 5.62 4.59 10.77
C LYS A 193 6.90 4.16 11.48
N LEU A 194 8.02 4.80 11.20
CA LEU A 194 9.29 4.57 11.92
C LEU A 194 10.16 5.82 11.88
N GLN A 195 11.03 5.93 12.87
CA GLN A 195 12.08 6.94 12.88
C GLN A 195 13.19 6.55 11.90
N SER A 196 13.77 7.51 11.19
CA SER A 196 14.93 7.29 10.32
C SER A 196 16.15 6.82 11.11
N ASP A 197 17.10 6.15 10.43
CA ASP A 197 18.29 5.60 11.09
C ASP A 197 19.16 6.69 11.75
N ASP A 198 19.10 7.93 11.26
CA ASP A 198 19.79 9.10 11.81
C ASP A 198 18.97 9.86 12.87
N GLY A 199 17.75 9.43 13.12
CA GLY A 199 16.85 10.01 14.13
C GLY A 199 16.17 11.33 13.74
N LYS A 200 16.46 11.88 12.57
CA LYS A 200 16.02 13.23 12.18
C LYS A 200 14.63 13.28 11.56
N HIS A 201 14.21 12.21 10.89
CA HIS A 201 12.96 12.17 10.13
C HIS A 201 12.05 11.04 10.57
N ILE A 202 10.77 11.20 10.30
CA ILE A 202 9.80 10.12 10.43
C ILE A 202 9.43 9.61 9.03
N VAL A 203 9.70 8.33 8.79
CA VAL A 203 9.29 7.64 7.56
C VAL A 203 7.89 7.09 7.74
N ILE A 204 6.98 7.44 6.84
CA ILE A 204 5.57 7.04 6.89
C ILE A 204 5.16 6.28 5.63
N ARG A 205 4.17 5.40 5.79
CA ARG A 205 3.56 4.63 4.71
C ARG A 205 2.04 4.78 4.74
N PRO A 206 1.52 5.92 4.26
CA PRO A 206 0.10 6.23 4.39
C PRO A 206 -0.82 5.22 3.69
N MET A 207 -0.32 4.48 2.70
CA MET A 207 -1.07 3.43 2.01
C MET A 207 -1.01 2.05 2.70
N ALA A 208 -0.61 1.98 3.98
CA ALA A 208 -0.48 0.71 4.71
C ALA A 208 -1.76 -0.17 4.70
N TYR A 209 -2.94 0.41 4.57
CA TYR A 209 -4.23 -0.30 4.50
C TYR A 209 -4.76 -0.51 3.08
N VAL A 210 -4.08 0.04 2.08
CA VAL A 210 -4.52 -0.02 0.68
C VAL A 210 -4.06 -1.31 0.02
N LYS A 211 -4.94 -1.98 -0.71
CA LYS A 211 -4.63 -3.16 -1.53
C LYS A 211 -3.90 -2.76 -2.81
N GLU A 212 -2.96 -3.58 -3.27
CA GLU A 212 -2.28 -3.37 -4.56
C GLU A 212 -3.25 -3.34 -5.74
N GLU A 213 -4.29 -4.18 -5.71
CA GLU A 213 -5.33 -4.21 -6.74
C GLU A 213 -6.03 -2.84 -6.89
N ASP A 214 -6.28 -2.17 -5.76
CA ASP A 214 -6.92 -0.85 -5.76
C ASP A 214 -5.99 0.23 -6.33
N THR A 215 -4.67 0.18 -6.03
CA THR A 215 -3.71 1.13 -6.63
C THR A 215 -3.52 0.89 -8.11
N LEU A 216 -3.52 -0.37 -8.56
CA LEU A 216 -3.44 -0.70 -9.97
C LEU A 216 -4.64 -0.14 -10.73
N ARG A 217 -5.84 -0.45 -10.28
CA ARG A 217 -7.08 0.07 -10.87
C ARG A 217 -7.13 1.60 -10.84
N TYR A 218 -6.66 2.21 -9.75
CA TYR A 218 -6.63 3.66 -9.62
C TYR A 218 -5.68 4.32 -10.62
N ALA A 219 -4.50 3.72 -10.81
CA ALA A 219 -3.53 4.21 -11.79
C ALA A 219 -4.05 4.15 -13.23
N GLU A 220 -4.78 3.09 -13.58
CA GLU A 220 -5.45 2.97 -14.88
C GLU A 220 -6.50 4.06 -15.07
N VAL A 221 -7.33 4.30 -14.04
CA VAL A 221 -8.37 5.33 -14.08
C VAL A 221 -7.82 6.74 -14.25
N LYS A 222 -6.69 7.02 -13.56
CA LYS A 222 -6.04 8.34 -13.59
C LYS A 222 -5.13 8.54 -14.79
N GLY A 223 -4.73 7.46 -15.46
CA GLY A 223 -3.81 7.54 -16.60
C GLY A 223 -2.44 8.09 -16.23
N PHE A 224 -1.91 7.73 -15.06
CA PHE A 224 -0.60 8.21 -14.62
C PHE A 224 0.51 7.84 -15.62
N PRO A 225 1.48 8.73 -15.85
CA PRO A 225 2.59 8.46 -16.75
C PRO A 225 3.62 7.55 -16.06
N ILE A 226 3.27 6.26 -15.94
CA ILE A 226 4.08 5.28 -15.22
C ILE A 226 5.39 5.03 -15.97
N ILE A 227 6.50 5.15 -15.26
CA ILE A 227 7.83 4.82 -15.76
C ILE A 227 8.14 3.37 -15.40
N PRO A 228 8.38 2.48 -16.39
CA PRO A 228 8.76 1.10 -16.13
C PRO A 228 10.06 1.03 -15.33
N CYS A 229 10.10 0.14 -14.34
CA CYS A 229 11.32 -0.12 -13.57
C CYS A 229 11.91 -1.48 -14.00
N ASP A 230 12.84 -1.48 -14.92
CA ASP A 230 13.47 -2.69 -15.49
C ASP A 230 14.67 -3.20 -14.68
N LEU A 231 14.91 -2.64 -13.49
CA LEU A 231 16.21 -2.69 -12.83
C LEU A 231 16.55 -3.92 -12.05
N CYS A 232 15.61 -4.71 -11.62
CA CYS A 232 15.89 -5.75 -10.65
C CYS A 232 15.64 -7.17 -11.17
N GLY A 233 16.58 -7.72 -11.92
CA GLY A 233 16.72 -9.17 -12.15
C GLY A 233 17.26 -9.94 -10.94
N SER A 234 17.11 -9.43 -9.70
CA SER A 234 17.69 -10.06 -8.51
C SER A 234 16.85 -11.24 -7.99
N GLN A 235 17.51 -12.21 -7.32
CA GLN A 235 16.85 -13.37 -6.72
C GLN A 235 15.77 -13.01 -5.69
N GLU A 236 15.94 -11.89 -5.01
CA GLU A 236 14.96 -11.37 -4.03
C GLU A 236 13.61 -11.05 -4.70
N ASN A 237 13.63 -10.59 -5.96
CA ASN A 237 12.40 -10.41 -6.74
C ASN A 237 11.73 -11.74 -7.09
N LEU A 238 12.48 -12.83 -7.25
CA LEU A 238 11.92 -14.17 -7.45
C LEU A 238 11.17 -14.64 -6.18
N GLN A 239 11.80 -14.51 -5.00
CA GLN A 239 11.17 -14.87 -3.72
C GLN A 239 9.92 -14.02 -3.46
N ARG A 240 10.00 -12.70 -3.69
CA ARG A 240 8.84 -11.82 -3.57
C ARG A 240 7.72 -12.18 -4.53
N LYS A 241 8.02 -12.53 -5.79
CA LYS A 241 7.05 -13.04 -6.76
C LYS A 241 6.39 -14.33 -6.31
N GLN A 242 7.14 -15.25 -5.71
CA GLN A 242 6.60 -16.49 -5.14
C GLN A 242 5.63 -16.22 -3.99
N ILE A 243 6.01 -15.37 -3.03
CA ILE A 243 5.14 -14.96 -1.94
C ILE A 243 3.85 -14.31 -2.46
N LYS A 244 3.98 -13.41 -3.42
CA LYS A 244 2.83 -12.76 -4.06
C LYS A 244 1.91 -13.77 -4.75
N GLY A 245 2.47 -14.76 -5.43
CA GLY A 245 1.72 -15.87 -6.03
C GLY A 245 0.95 -16.65 -4.98
N LEU A 246 1.62 -17.03 -3.89
CA LEU A 246 1.03 -17.75 -2.75
C LEU A 246 -0.13 -16.97 -2.10
N MET A 247 0.06 -15.67 -1.85
CA MET A 247 -0.99 -14.82 -1.28
C MET A 247 -2.23 -14.74 -2.19
N ARG A 248 -2.02 -14.59 -3.50
CA ARG A 248 -3.12 -14.58 -4.48
C ARG A 248 -3.87 -15.90 -4.54
N GLU A 249 -3.15 -17.02 -4.47
CA GLU A 249 -3.75 -18.35 -4.43
C GLU A 249 -4.57 -18.54 -3.15
N TRP A 250 -4.06 -18.10 -2.00
CA TRP A 250 -4.78 -18.16 -0.73
C TRP A 250 -6.04 -17.29 -0.75
N ASP A 251 -5.97 -16.08 -1.26
CA ASP A 251 -7.12 -15.19 -1.33
C ASP A 251 -8.21 -15.75 -2.24
N LYS A 252 -7.81 -16.37 -3.36
CA LYS A 252 -8.73 -17.04 -4.28
C LYS A 252 -9.38 -18.28 -3.67
N LYS A 253 -8.59 -19.12 -2.97
CA LYS A 253 -9.05 -20.39 -2.39
C LYS A 253 -9.83 -20.17 -1.08
N PHE A 254 -9.43 -19.17 -0.31
CA PHE A 254 -9.99 -18.84 0.99
C PHE A 254 -10.20 -17.31 1.08
N PRO A 255 -11.30 -16.78 0.52
CA PRO A 255 -11.56 -15.33 0.53
C PRO A 255 -11.51 -14.76 1.97
N GLY A 256 -10.85 -13.61 2.13
CA GLY A 256 -10.66 -12.96 3.43
C GLY A 256 -9.47 -13.48 4.24
N ARG A 257 -8.76 -14.51 3.80
CA ARG A 257 -7.60 -15.05 4.54
C ARG A 257 -6.44 -14.04 4.59
N VAL A 258 -6.20 -13.32 3.52
CA VAL A 258 -5.15 -12.30 3.46
C VAL A 258 -5.47 -11.14 4.40
N GLU A 259 -6.73 -10.75 4.51
CA GLU A 259 -7.21 -9.77 5.49
C GLU A 259 -6.97 -10.22 6.93
N SER A 260 -7.31 -11.48 7.24
CA SER A 260 -7.07 -12.05 8.58
C SER A 260 -5.59 -12.05 8.96
N ILE A 261 -4.71 -12.42 8.02
CA ILE A 261 -3.25 -12.39 8.23
C ILE A 261 -2.77 -10.95 8.46
N PHE A 262 -3.29 -9.99 7.70
CA PHE A 262 -2.93 -8.59 7.89
C PHE A 262 -3.39 -8.06 9.26
N SER A 263 -4.62 -8.40 9.65
CA SER A 263 -5.16 -8.05 10.97
C SER A 263 -4.34 -8.63 12.12
N ALA A 264 -3.80 -9.85 11.96
CA ALA A 264 -2.96 -10.49 12.97
C ALA A 264 -1.66 -9.71 13.26
N LEU A 265 -1.16 -8.88 12.32
CA LEU A 265 0.02 -8.05 12.56
C LEU A 265 -0.21 -6.96 13.62
N SER A 266 -1.46 -6.54 13.84
CA SER A 266 -1.85 -5.58 14.87
C SER A 266 -2.56 -6.23 16.07
N ASN A 267 -2.60 -7.57 16.10
CA ASN A 267 -3.31 -8.34 17.12
C ASN A 267 -2.39 -9.45 17.66
N VAL A 268 -1.40 -9.04 18.42
CA VAL A 268 -0.34 -9.92 18.92
C VAL A 268 -0.55 -10.24 20.40
N ALA A 269 -0.53 -11.53 20.75
CA ALA A 269 -0.51 -12.00 22.14
C ALA A 269 0.92 -12.37 22.55
N PRO A 270 1.69 -11.49 23.22
CA PRO A 270 3.10 -11.70 23.55
C PRO A 270 3.36 -12.96 24.40
N SER A 271 2.45 -13.31 25.30
CA SER A 271 2.51 -14.51 26.15
C SER A 271 2.46 -15.82 25.37
N HIS A 272 1.96 -15.80 24.13
CA HIS A 272 1.85 -16.96 23.23
C HIS A 272 2.96 -17.03 22.18
N LEU A 273 3.88 -16.08 22.20
CA LEU A 273 5.08 -16.08 21.37
C LEU A 273 6.28 -16.53 22.20
N MET A 274 7.24 -17.23 21.60
CA MET A 274 8.42 -17.76 22.28
C MET A 274 9.58 -16.75 22.40
N ASP A 275 9.30 -15.44 22.41
CA ASP A 275 10.32 -14.40 22.55
C ASP A 275 10.39 -13.88 23.99
N PRO A 276 11.45 -14.22 24.76
CA PRO A 276 11.60 -13.79 26.15
C PRO A 276 11.84 -12.28 26.32
N LYS A 277 12.04 -11.54 25.23
CA LYS A 277 12.11 -10.07 25.26
C LYS A 277 10.72 -9.43 25.19
N LEU A 278 9.74 -10.14 24.63
CA LEU A 278 8.36 -9.65 24.53
C LEU A 278 7.54 -10.02 25.78
N PHE A 279 7.87 -11.14 26.44
CA PHE A 279 7.15 -11.60 27.61
C PHE A 279 8.13 -12.22 28.63
N GLY A 280 7.93 -11.90 29.92
CA GLY A 280 8.82 -12.29 31.02
C GLY A 280 8.58 -13.71 31.53
N PHE A 281 8.75 -14.74 30.70
CA PHE A 281 8.54 -16.15 31.08
C PHE A 281 9.29 -16.61 32.33
N LYS A 282 10.50 -16.05 32.58
CA LYS A 282 11.33 -16.41 33.71
C LYS A 282 10.79 -15.93 35.05
N ASP A 283 9.93 -14.92 35.02
CA ASP A 283 9.36 -14.27 36.19
C ASP A 283 8.01 -14.84 36.60
N LEU A 284 7.45 -15.75 35.78
CA LEU A 284 6.20 -16.41 36.07
C LEU A 284 6.29 -17.29 37.31
N LYS A 285 5.42 -17.05 38.26
CA LYS A 285 5.28 -17.84 39.52
C LYS A 285 3.78 -18.09 39.76
N ALA A 286 3.48 -19.29 40.22
CA ALA A 286 2.15 -19.59 40.72
C ALA A 286 1.97 -18.94 42.11
N ASP A 287 1.12 -17.97 42.22
CA ASP A 287 0.80 -17.26 43.48
C ASP A 287 -0.55 -17.72 44.10
N GLY A 288 -1.27 -18.61 43.42
CA GLY A 288 -2.57 -19.13 43.85
C GLY A 288 -3.73 -18.14 43.67
N VAL A 289 -3.48 -16.97 43.06
CA VAL A 289 -4.48 -15.95 42.78
C VAL A 289 -4.94 -16.08 41.33
N ALA A 290 -6.27 -16.23 41.12
CA ALA A 290 -6.80 -16.23 39.80
C ALA A 290 -6.58 -14.86 39.13
N ASN A 291 -5.94 -14.83 37.96
CA ASN A 291 -5.80 -13.61 37.18
C ASN A 291 -7.11 -13.30 36.46
N PRO A 292 -7.86 -12.24 36.82
CA PRO A 292 -9.11 -11.88 36.16
C PRO A 292 -8.90 -11.42 34.70
N MET A 293 -7.66 -11.06 34.33
CA MET A 293 -7.21 -10.78 32.97
C MET A 293 -6.38 -11.94 32.41
N GLY A 294 -6.57 -13.13 33.00
CA GLY A 294 -5.86 -14.34 32.64
C GLY A 294 -6.01 -14.66 31.16
N ASP A 295 -5.18 -15.54 30.72
CA ASP A 295 -5.09 -15.91 29.31
C ASP A 295 -6.42 -16.42 28.76
N ILE A 296 -7.11 -15.54 28.04
CA ILE A 296 -8.35 -15.81 27.35
C ILE A 296 -8.16 -16.65 26.06
N ALA A 297 -6.99 -17.27 25.86
CA ALA A 297 -6.77 -18.13 24.69
C ALA A 297 -7.73 -19.34 24.66
N PHE A 298 -8.29 -19.68 25.78
CA PHE A 298 -9.32 -20.71 25.93
C PHE A 298 -10.71 -20.14 26.18
N ASP A 299 -10.85 -18.83 26.34
CA ASP A 299 -12.15 -18.21 26.46
C ASP A 299 -12.80 -18.22 25.07
N GLU A 300 -13.98 -18.84 25.02
CA GLU A 300 -14.83 -18.93 23.85
C GLU A 300 -15.40 -17.55 23.46
N GLU A 301 -14.56 -16.56 23.17
CA GLU A 301 -15.06 -15.50 22.32
C GLU A 301 -15.27 -16.08 20.93
N PRO A 302 -16.51 -16.23 20.48
CA PRO A 302 -16.77 -16.71 19.13
C PRO A 302 -16.05 -15.74 18.19
N CYS A 303 -15.17 -16.29 17.37
CA CYS A 303 -14.57 -15.57 16.27
C CYS A 303 -15.70 -14.83 15.56
N SER A 304 -15.81 -13.53 15.69
CA SER A 304 -16.95 -12.72 15.26
C SER A 304 -17.10 -12.60 13.74
N THR A 305 -16.35 -13.41 13.02
CA THR A 305 -16.56 -13.68 11.60
C THR A 305 -17.11 -15.08 11.43
N PRO A 306 -18.29 -15.26 10.83
CA PRO A 306 -18.79 -16.58 10.47
C PRO A 306 -17.94 -17.15 9.34
N THR A 307 -16.78 -17.68 9.65
CA THR A 307 -16.10 -18.61 8.80
C THR A 307 -16.79 -19.95 8.97
N THR A 308 -17.72 -20.26 8.07
CA THR A 308 -18.12 -21.63 7.82
C THR A 308 -16.87 -22.41 7.40
N PHE A 309 -16.15 -22.94 8.38
CA PHE A 309 -15.15 -23.95 8.13
C PHE A 309 -15.89 -25.21 7.69
N GLY A 310 -15.85 -25.46 6.38
CA GLY A 310 -16.20 -26.79 5.89
C GLY A 310 -15.31 -27.78 6.63
N THR A 311 -15.93 -28.65 7.41
CA THR A 311 -15.29 -29.81 8.02
C THR A 311 -14.55 -30.57 6.93
N ILE A 312 -13.23 -30.61 7.02
CA ILE A 312 -12.41 -31.50 6.20
C ILE A 312 -12.68 -32.92 6.72
N PRO A 313 -13.29 -33.83 5.95
CA PRO A 313 -13.43 -35.20 6.39
C PRO A 313 -12.04 -35.81 6.52
N LEU A 314 -11.66 -36.20 7.73
CA LEU A 314 -10.52 -37.08 7.96
C LEU A 314 -10.83 -38.40 7.24
N GLN A 315 -10.19 -38.64 6.10
CA GLN A 315 -10.10 -39.95 5.52
C GLN A 315 -9.32 -40.83 6.51
N GLN A 316 -9.98 -41.76 7.12
CA GLN A 316 -9.35 -42.84 7.87
C GLN A 316 -8.45 -43.63 6.90
N ALA A 317 -7.19 -43.79 7.26
CA ALA A 317 -6.25 -44.69 6.62
C ALA A 317 -6.56 -46.13 6.91
#